data_be2258189f96e9c837124506f9690d38
#
_entry.id   be2258189f96e9c837124506f9690d38
#
_cell.length_a   1.000
_cell.length_b   1.000
_cell.length_c   1.000
_cell.angle_alpha   90.00
_cell.angle_beta   90.00
_cell.angle_gamma   90.00
#
_symmetry.space_group_name_H-M   'P 1'
#
loop_
_entity.id
_entity.type
_entity.pdbx_description
1 polymer ?
#
loop_
_entity_poly.entity_id
_entity_poly.type
_entity_poly.pdbx_seq_one_letter_code
_entity_poly.pdbx_strand_id
1 'polypeptide(L)'
;MSLRSALLLGAFVIVPFVIVPSVLDAQAATAPARARQLPLKRRPQPTTTAINENDLMTRVYLFADDSMQGREAGYPGAIKGTAYIAAELRRLGLRPAGENGTYFQNVPFIARTLDSGTTIVTKGGTLAAYKDFVAIPFRGALPRAIDGAQVIYGGVLGDTVDALSAEQAQGKVVIVRNPTGTLNRIGPTNKLAGAATVALVGTGELSASALATGHAPTLTLPPAPGAPSALVTLAMSASAAERLLGASLQGMAVGTTGDTVRGTLRFIERAAPTRNVIAVLPGSDRALRNQYVAIGAHSDHVGYRVTGPVDHDSLHLYAAQRYLATENPTGAPLSAEARQAMQARVAAIQVNLDSVRKLRPVRRDSINNGADDDASGSMVVLEIAQALARGAVKPKRSILFVWHTGEEKGLLGSRHFTDHPTVPRDSIVAHVNLDMVGRGAAGDLGAGSDRYLQLVGSRRLSGESENLKI
;
A
#
# COMPACT_ATOMS: atom_id res chain seq x y z
N MET A 1 5.06 -13.33 -41.30
CA MET A 1 5.99 -13.59 -40.21
C MET A 1 5.39 -12.93 -38.97
N SER A 2 4.83 -13.72 -38.07
CA SER A 2 4.08 -13.24 -36.90
C SER A 2 5.02 -13.10 -35.70
N LEU A 3 5.20 -11.89 -35.20
CA LEU A 3 5.82 -11.67 -33.88
C LEU A 3 4.75 -11.88 -32.81
N ARG A 4 4.92 -12.92 -32.01
CA ARG A 4 4.14 -13.16 -30.79
C ARG A 4 4.66 -12.22 -29.69
N SER A 5 3.81 -11.29 -29.25
CA SER A 5 4.04 -10.48 -28.05
C SER A 5 3.89 -11.37 -26.82
N ALA A 6 5.00 -11.65 -26.14
CA ALA A 6 4.98 -12.28 -24.84
C ALA A 6 4.63 -11.23 -23.77
N LEU A 7 3.43 -11.32 -23.20
CA LEU A 7 3.05 -10.59 -21.98
C LEU A 7 3.83 -11.20 -20.80
N LEU A 8 4.86 -10.50 -20.34
CA LEU A 8 5.48 -10.79 -19.04
C LEU A 8 4.62 -10.10 -17.96
N LEU A 9 3.75 -10.87 -17.31
CA LEU A 9 3.15 -10.48 -16.03
C LEU A 9 4.26 -10.52 -14.97
N GLY A 10 4.83 -9.36 -14.68
CA GLY A 10 5.68 -9.17 -13.52
C GLY A 10 4.82 -9.19 -12.25
N ALA A 11 4.88 -10.28 -11.48
CA ALA A 11 4.33 -10.29 -10.13
C ALA A 11 5.18 -9.34 -9.27
N PHE A 12 4.67 -8.12 -9.01
CA PHE A 12 5.23 -7.23 -8.02
C PHE A 12 4.88 -7.76 -6.63
N VAL A 13 5.85 -8.34 -5.97
CA VAL A 13 5.80 -8.60 -4.53
C VAL A 13 6.05 -7.26 -3.86
N ILE A 14 5.01 -6.67 -3.26
CA ILE A 14 5.17 -5.53 -2.35
C ILE A 14 5.85 -6.08 -1.10
N VAL A 15 7.16 -5.89 -1.01
CA VAL A 15 7.92 -6.14 0.21
C VAL A 15 7.85 -4.85 1.03
N PRO A 16 7.24 -4.86 2.23
CA PRO A 16 7.38 -3.72 3.13
C PRO A 16 8.85 -3.62 3.51
N PHE A 17 9.48 -2.55 3.07
CA PHE A 17 10.88 -2.28 3.37
C PHE A 17 11.05 -1.93 4.84
N VAL A 18 11.82 -2.72 5.54
CA VAL A 18 12.25 -2.47 6.92
C VAL A 18 13.79 -2.49 6.94
N ILE A 19 14.40 -1.38 7.30
CA ILE A 19 15.86 -1.17 7.38
C ILE A 19 16.32 -1.27 8.83
N VAL A 20 17.45 -1.94 9.10
CA VAL A 20 17.89 -2.32 10.45
C VAL A 20 19.39 -2.19 10.71
N PRO A 21 19.81 -1.70 11.86
CA PRO A 21 21.12 -1.95 12.41
C PRO A 21 21.15 -2.96 13.58
N SER A 22 22.32 -3.49 13.86
CA SER A 22 22.57 -4.54 14.83
C SER A 22 22.21 -4.18 16.27
N VAL A 23 21.59 -5.13 16.98
CA VAL A 23 21.06 -5.00 18.35
C VAL A 23 22.18 -4.94 19.41
N LEU A 24 23.43 -5.21 19.06
CA LEU A 24 24.52 -5.34 20.03
C LEU A 24 25.04 -4.03 20.61
N ASP A 25 24.75 -2.87 20.01
CA ASP A 25 25.23 -1.57 20.50
C ASP A 25 24.22 -0.76 21.35
N ALA A 26 23.05 -1.31 21.60
CA ALA A 26 22.02 -0.59 22.37
C ALA A 26 22.35 -0.43 23.87
N GLN A 27 23.41 -1.11 24.38
CA GLN A 27 23.81 -1.01 25.79
C GLN A 27 25.04 -0.12 26.06
N ALA A 28 25.71 0.36 25.02
CA ALA A 28 26.91 1.21 25.17
C ALA A 28 26.84 2.56 24.47
N ALA A 29 25.66 2.99 24.01
CA ALA A 29 25.52 4.31 23.46
C ALA A 29 25.64 5.35 24.60
N THR A 30 26.83 5.94 24.75
CA THR A 30 26.96 7.30 25.31
C THR A 30 25.82 8.13 24.75
N ALA A 31 25.11 8.86 25.63
CA ALA A 31 23.92 9.64 25.30
C ALA A 31 24.09 10.32 23.92
N PRO A 32 23.23 10.03 22.96
CA PRO A 32 23.36 10.63 21.63
C PRO A 32 23.35 12.15 21.83
N ALA A 33 24.28 12.83 21.16
CA ALA A 33 24.24 14.29 21.05
C ALA A 33 22.80 14.64 20.80
N ARG A 34 22.18 15.44 21.69
CA ARG A 34 20.73 15.74 21.76
C ARG A 34 20.16 15.77 20.36
N ALA A 35 19.44 14.71 20.00
CA ALA A 35 18.72 14.69 18.71
C ALA A 35 17.90 15.96 18.72
N ARG A 36 18.21 16.87 17.79
CA ARG A 36 17.60 18.19 17.74
C ARG A 36 16.11 17.95 17.59
N GLN A 37 15.35 18.15 18.65
CA GLN A 37 13.92 17.89 18.64
C GLN A 37 13.31 18.82 17.58
N LEU A 38 12.89 18.26 16.46
CA LEU A 38 12.27 19.01 15.40
C LEU A 38 10.94 19.61 15.93
N PRO A 39 10.63 20.86 15.60
CA PRO A 39 9.37 21.48 16.02
C PRO A 39 8.19 20.72 15.42
N LEU A 40 7.06 20.65 16.12
CA LEU A 40 5.83 20.05 15.60
C LEU A 40 5.24 20.85 14.42
N LYS A 41 5.53 22.14 14.35
CA LYS A 41 5.14 23.02 13.23
C LYS A 41 6.33 23.86 12.81
N ARG A 42 6.43 24.09 11.51
CA ARG A 42 7.45 24.94 10.92
C ARG A 42 6.80 26.05 10.10
N ARG A 43 7.25 27.29 10.28
CA ARG A 43 6.81 28.37 9.39
C ARG A 43 7.41 28.17 8.01
N PRO A 44 6.58 28.24 6.94
CA PRO A 44 7.08 28.19 5.59
C PRO A 44 8.14 29.28 5.35
N GLN A 45 9.21 28.93 4.66
CA GLN A 45 10.25 29.84 4.23
C GLN A 45 10.30 29.88 2.69
N PRO A 46 10.72 30.97 2.07
CA PRO A 46 11.00 30.99 0.64
C PRO A 46 12.05 29.94 0.29
N THR A 47 11.79 29.13 -0.74
CA THR A 47 12.73 28.12 -1.21
C THR A 47 13.75 28.69 -2.18
N THR A 48 14.94 28.10 -2.22
CA THR A 48 16.09 28.51 -3.03
C THR A 48 16.26 27.62 -4.26
N THR A 49 17.22 27.94 -5.12
CA THR A 49 17.52 27.09 -6.30
C THR A 49 18.35 25.86 -5.91
N ALA A 50 19.10 25.94 -4.83
CA ALA A 50 19.90 24.83 -4.36
C ALA A 50 19.02 23.84 -3.59
N ILE A 51 19.21 22.54 -3.82
CA ILE A 51 18.60 21.51 -3.00
C ILE A 51 19.26 21.55 -1.63
N ASN A 52 18.48 21.80 -0.59
CA ASN A 52 18.98 21.91 0.77
C ASN A 52 17.94 21.44 1.81
N GLU A 53 18.44 21.15 3.00
CA GLU A 53 17.63 20.64 4.11
C GLU A 53 16.49 21.60 4.52
N ASN A 54 16.74 22.90 4.54
CA ASN A 54 15.75 23.90 4.99
C ASN A 54 14.55 23.95 4.04
N ASP A 55 14.80 23.92 2.75
CA ASP A 55 13.76 23.98 1.73
C ASP A 55 12.94 22.67 1.75
N LEU A 56 13.63 21.52 1.80
CA LEU A 56 12.98 20.22 1.92
C LEU A 56 12.11 20.14 3.17
N MET A 57 12.64 20.52 4.34
CA MET A 57 11.87 20.53 5.59
C MET A 57 10.67 21.47 5.54
N THR A 58 10.79 22.64 4.89
CA THR A 58 9.66 23.54 4.69
C THR A 58 8.54 22.86 3.90
N ARG A 59 8.88 22.19 2.81
CA ARG A 59 7.90 21.48 1.97
C ARG A 59 7.29 20.28 2.66
N VAL A 60 8.11 19.45 3.34
CA VAL A 60 7.61 18.26 4.06
C VAL A 60 6.64 18.66 5.17
N TYR A 61 6.96 19.70 5.96
CA TYR A 61 6.05 20.19 7.01
C TYR A 61 4.72 20.72 6.47
N LEU A 62 4.72 21.31 5.27
CA LEU A 62 3.48 21.74 4.62
C LEU A 62 2.69 20.56 4.06
N PHE A 63 3.37 19.64 3.41
CA PHE A 63 2.73 18.53 2.70
C PHE A 63 2.24 17.43 3.63
N ALA A 64 2.90 17.25 4.78
CA ALA A 64 2.51 16.31 5.84
C ALA A 64 1.77 16.98 7.02
N ASP A 65 1.28 18.22 6.87
CA ASP A 65 0.48 18.89 7.89
C ASP A 65 -0.90 18.23 8.06
N ASP A 66 -1.46 18.24 9.26
CA ASP A 66 -2.78 17.68 9.55
C ASP A 66 -3.89 18.22 8.63
N SER A 67 -3.74 19.45 8.15
CA SER A 67 -4.66 20.06 7.21
C SER A 67 -4.71 19.33 5.85
N MET A 68 -3.71 18.50 5.56
CA MET A 68 -3.68 17.60 4.39
C MET A 68 -4.40 16.27 4.64
N GLN A 69 -4.89 16.02 5.87
CA GLN A 69 -5.75 14.89 6.24
C GLN A 69 -5.15 13.52 5.87
N GLY A 70 -3.81 13.40 5.93
CA GLY A 70 -3.12 12.18 5.55
C GLY A 70 -3.26 11.77 4.07
N ARG A 71 -3.66 12.68 3.20
CA ARG A 71 -3.65 12.61 1.72
C ARG A 71 -4.22 11.32 1.11
N GLU A 72 -5.18 10.67 1.76
CA GLU A 72 -5.72 9.41 1.24
C GLU A 72 -6.39 9.62 -0.14
N ALA A 73 -6.03 8.76 -1.10
CA ALA A 73 -6.60 8.79 -2.45
C ALA A 73 -8.13 8.67 -2.41
N GLY A 74 -8.83 9.48 -3.22
CA GLY A 74 -10.30 9.56 -3.23
C GLY A 74 -10.90 10.47 -2.15
N TYR A 75 -10.07 11.11 -1.31
CA TYR A 75 -10.52 12.03 -0.26
C TYR A 75 -9.98 13.45 -0.45
N PRO A 76 -10.58 14.47 0.20
CA PRO A 76 -10.19 15.88 0.02
C PRO A 76 -8.72 16.17 0.28
N GLY A 77 -8.09 15.47 1.21
CA GLY A 77 -6.67 15.63 1.51
C GLY A 77 -5.75 15.37 0.31
N ALA A 78 -6.02 14.33 -0.48
CA ALA A 78 -5.27 14.04 -1.70
C ALA A 78 -5.44 15.14 -2.76
N ILE A 79 -6.66 15.67 -2.90
CA ILE A 79 -6.95 16.79 -3.81
C ILE A 79 -6.19 18.05 -3.39
N LYS A 80 -6.12 18.33 -2.07
CA LYS A 80 -5.37 19.46 -1.52
C LYS A 80 -3.86 19.28 -1.75
N GLY A 81 -3.32 18.09 -1.50
CA GLY A 81 -1.90 17.79 -1.72
C GLY A 81 -1.51 17.96 -3.20
N THR A 82 -2.28 17.40 -4.12
CA THR A 82 -2.03 17.55 -5.56
C THR A 82 -2.19 18.99 -6.05
N ALA A 83 -3.09 19.77 -5.45
CA ALA A 83 -3.25 21.20 -5.74
C ALA A 83 -2.01 22.00 -5.30
N TYR A 84 -1.43 21.68 -4.13
CA TYR A 84 -0.18 22.28 -3.66
C TYR A 84 0.97 22.01 -4.63
N ILE A 85 1.18 20.76 -5.06
CA ILE A 85 2.23 20.41 -6.02
C ILE A 85 2.03 21.18 -7.33
N ALA A 86 0.83 21.19 -7.88
CA ALA A 86 0.54 21.91 -9.13
C ALA A 86 0.75 23.43 -9.02
N ALA A 87 0.47 24.02 -7.85
CA ALA A 87 0.74 25.44 -7.60
C ALA A 87 2.24 25.74 -7.61
N GLU A 88 3.05 24.88 -6.99
CA GLU A 88 4.49 25.00 -7.01
C GLU A 88 5.07 24.84 -8.42
N LEU A 89 4.62 23.84 -9.19
CA LEU A 89 5.05 23.65 -10.58
C LEU A 89 4.73 24.87 -11.46
N ARG A 90 3.56 25.49 -11.25
CA ARG A 90 3.18 26.73 -11.92
C ARG A 90 4.09 27.88 -11.53
N ARG A 91 4.40 28.03 -10.23
CA ARG A 91 5.32 29.05 -9.71
C ARG A 91 6.72 28.90 -10.31
N LEU A 92 7.15 27.68 -10.56
CA LEU A 92 8.43 27.35 -11.18
C LEU A 92 8.43 27.51 -12.71
N GLY A 93 7.27 27.73 -13.33
CA GLY A 93 7.12 27.88 -14.77
C GLY A 93 7.27 26.59 -15.58
N LEU A 94 7.08 25.43 -14.94
CA LEU A 94 7.05 24.16 -15.65
C LEU A 94 5.78 24.06 -16.53
N ARG A 95 5.93 23.43 -17.67
CA ARG A 95 4.81 23.24 -18.59
C ARG A 95 3.86 22.16 -18.06
N PRO A 96 2.54 22.42 -18.00
CA PRO A 96 1.56 21.39 -17.69
C PRO A 96 1.61 20.28 -18.75
N ALA A 97 1.52 19.03 -18.30
CA ALA A 97 1.55 17.84 -19.14
C ALA A 97 0.48 16.80 -18.76
N GLY A 98 -0.51 17.21 -17.99
CA GLY A 98 -1.70 16.43 -17.72
C GLY A 98 -2.76 16.60 -18.83
N GLU A 99 -4.00 16.25 -18.54
CA GLU A 99 -5.11 16.30 -19.47
C GLU A 99 -5.56 17.75 -19.74
N ASN A 100 -6.01 18.01 -20.94
CA ASN A 100 -6.62 19.30 -21.34
C ASN A 100 -5.73 20.53 -21.04
N GLY A 101 -4.42 20.37 -21.12
CA GLY A 101 -3.48 21.47 -20.85
C GLY A 101 -3.34 21.83 -19.37
N THR A 102 -3.81 20.99 -18.47
CA THR A 102 -3.64 21.14 -17.02
C THR A 102 -2.45 20.34 -16.49
N TYR A 103 -2.11 20.50 -15.20
CA TYR A 103 -1.15 19.64 -14.52
C TYR A 103 -1.75 18.29 -14.09
N PHE A 104 -3.05 18.06 -14.29
CA PHE A 104 -3.73 16.92 -13.73
C PHE A 104 -4.09 15.89 -14.78
N GLN A 105 -3.93 14.63 -14.42
CA GLN A 105 -4.55 13.50 -15.07
C GLN A 105 -5.55 12.89 -14.09
N ASN A 106 -6.82 12.89 -14.45
CA ASN A 106 -7.86 12.32 -13.60
C ASN A 106 -7.75 10.79 -13.56
N VAL A 107 -7.78 10.23 -12.37
CA VAL A 107 -7.80 8.79 -12.17
C VAL A 107 -9.18 8.40 -11.66
N PRO A 108 -9.98 7.65 -12.43
CA PRO A 108 -11.39 7.44 -12.18
C PRO A 108 -11.62 6.34 -11.14
N PHE A 109 -11.21 6.57 -9.88
CA PHE A 109 -11.45 5.58 -8.82
C PHE A 109 -12.93 5.44 -8.52
N ILE A 110 -13.29 4.21 -8.18
CA ILE A 110 -14.55 3.88 -7.52
C ILE A 110 -14.25 3.38 -6.10
N ALA A 111 -15.07 3.83 -5.17
CA ALA A 111 -15.11 3.32 -3.79
C ALA A 111 -16.21 2.26 -3.70
N ARG A 112 -15.84 1.05 -3.34
CA ARG A 112 -16.71 -0.13 -3.29
C ARG A 112 -16.86 -0.60 -1.86
N THR A 113 -18.12 -0.76 -1.40
CA THR A 113 -18.45 -1.34 -0.09
C THR A 113 -19.48 -2.46 -0.24
N LEU A 114 -19.45 -3.46 0.62
CA LEU A 114 -20.50 -4.46 0.66
C LEU A 114 -21.85 -3.78 0.99
N ASP A 115 -22.89 -4.08 0.24
CA ASP A 115 -24.24 -3.60 0.53
C ASP A 115 -24.75 -4.27 1.81
N SER A 116 -25.17 -3.47 2.79
CA SER A 116 -25.70 -3.96 4.06
C SER A 116 -26.98 -4.81 3.92
N GLY A 117 -27.71 -4.65 2.80
CA GLY A 117 -28.85 -5.51 2.47
C GLY A 117 -28.45 -6.85 1.83
N THR A 118 -27.15 -7.17 1.72
CA THR A 118 -26.71 -8.46 1.19
C THR A 118 -27.03 -9.59 2.17
N THR A 119 -27.68 -10.64 1.65
CA THR A 119 -27.98 -11.86 2.41
C THR A 119 -27.53 -13.11 1.66
N ILE A 120 -27.18 -14.14 2.41
CA ILE A 120 -26.91 -15.50 1.93
C ILE A 120 -27.93 -16.41 2.59
N VAL A 121 -28.71 -17.12 1.79
CA VAL A 121 -29.77 -18.00 2.26
C VAL A 121 -29.31 -19.44 2.15
N THR A 122 -29.57 -20.24 3.20
CA THR A 122 -29.30 -21.67 3.31
C THR A 122 -30.49 -22.36 3.96
N LYS A 123 -30.47 -23.70 4.07
CA LYS A 123 -31.43 -24.44 4.87
C LYS A 123 -31.34 -24.07 6.36
N GLY A 124 -30.14 -23.73 6.84
CA GLY A 124 -29.86 -23.29 8.21
C GLY A 124 -30.31 -21.85 8.51
N GLY A 125 -30.95 -21.17 7.54
CA GLY A 125 -31.47 -19.82 7.69
C GLY A 125 -30.77 -18.77 6.83
N THR A 126 -31.06 -17.50 7.10
CA THR A 126 -30.50 -16.36 6.38
C THR A 126 -29.34 -15.77 7.14
N LEU A 127 -28.21 -15.57 6.44
CA LEU A 127 -27.04 -14.84 6.92
C LEU A 127 -27.09 -13.40 6.40
N ALA A 128 -26.80 -12.43 7.25
CA ALA A 128 -26.82 -11.01 6.91
C ALA A 128 -25.43 -10.39 6.90
N ALA A 129 -25.15 -9.53 5.94
CA ALA A 129 -23.94 -8.73 5.92
C ALA A 129 -23.80 -7.88 7.19
N TYR A 130 -22.55 -7.68 7.64
CA TYR A 130 -22.16 -6.96 8.86
C TYR A 130 -22.62 -7.56 10.19
N LYS A 131 -23.40 -8.63 10.14
CA LYS A 131 -23.79 -9.43 11.31
C LYS A 131 -23.08 -10.79 11.29
N ASP A 132 -23.27 -11.52 10.23
CA ASP A 132 -22.78 -12.89 10.05
C ASP A 132 -21.48 -12.95 9.23
N PHE A 133 -21.30 -11.99 8.31
CA PHE A 133 -20.12 -11.89 7.46
C PHE A 133 -19.86 -10.45 6.99
N VAL A 134 -18.62 -10.17 6.60
CA VAL A 134 -18.20 -8.98 5.86
C VAL A 134 -17.30 -9.37 4.71
N ALA A 135 -17.26 -8.56 3.67
CA ALA A 135 -16.30 -8.75 2.58
C ALA A 135 -14.95 -8.11 2.94
N ILE A 136 -13.87 -8.85 2.75
CA ILE A 136 -12.52 -8.29 2.78
C ILE A 136 -12.31 -7.50 1.47
N PRO A 137 -11.70 -6.31 1.51
CA PRO A 137 -11.47 -5.48 0.34
C PRO A 137 -10.87 -6.27 -0.83
N PHE A 138 -11.47 -6.15 -2.02
CA PHE A 138 -10.98 -6.79 -3.24
C PHE A 138 -10.91 -5.78 -4.39
N ARG A 139 -10.04 -6.06 -5.35
CA ARG A 139 -9.83 -5.19 -6.53
C ARG A 139 -10.25 -5.94 -7.79
N GLY A 140 -10.56 -5.20 -8.85
CA GLY A 140 -10.88 -5.75 -10.16
C GLY A 140 -12.38 -5.80 -10.43
N ALA A 141 -12.81 -6.80 -11.17
CA ALA A 141 -14.18 -6.98 -11.66
C ALA A 141 -15.20 -7.24 -10.54
N LEU A 142 -16.44 -7.37 -10.93
CA LEU A 142 -17.55 -7.76 -10.06
C LEU A 142 -17.26 -9.12 -9.39
N PRO A 143 -17.87 -9.41 -8.22
CA PRO A 143 -17.70 -10.68 -7.55
C PRO A 143 -18.22 -11.84 -8.39
N ARG A 144 -17.63 -13.03 -8.19
CA ARG A 144 -18.17 -14.27 -8.75
C ARG A 144 -19.56 -14.56 -8.19
N ALA A 145 -20.39 -15.20 -9.01
CA ALA A 145 -21.68 -15.69 -8.54
C ALA A 145 -21.48 -16.75 -7.45
N ILE A 146 -22.27 -16.65 -6.38
CA ILE A 146 -22.33 -17.66 -5.31
C ILE A 146 -23.66 -18.41 -5.32
N ASP A 147 -24.66 -17.92 -6.07
CA ASP A 147 -25.97 -18.54 -6.14
C ASP A 147 -25.88 -19.95 -6.72
N GLY A 148 -26.45 -20.93 -6.02
CA GLY A 148 -26.34 -22.32 -6.38
C GLY A 148 -25.02 -23.01 -6.00
N ALA A 149 -24.06 -22.29 -5.44
CA ALA A 149 -22.78 -22.88 -5.05
C ALA A 149 -22.90 -23.72 -3.78
N GLN A 150 -22.30 -24.93 -3.82
CA GLN A 150 -22.23 -25.82 -2.66
C GLN A 150 -21.16 -25.32 -1.69
N VAL A 151 -21.47 -25.39 -0.39
CA VAL A 151 -20.50 -25.10 0.66
C VAL A 151 -19.60 -26.32 0.88
N ILE A 152 -18.32 -26.08 1.14
CA ILE A 152 -17.35 -27.11 1.48
C ILE A 152 -16.37 -26.61 2.55
N TYR A 153 -16.02 -27.46 3.51
CA TYR A 153 -15.02 -27.14 4.51
C TYR A 153 -13.62 -27.37 4.00
N GLY A 154 -12.79 -26.32 4.05
CA GLY A 154 -11.44 -26.27 3.49
C GLY A 154 -10.29 -26.42 4.49
N GLY A 155 -10.61 -26.78 5.77
CA GLY A 155 -9.57 -26.95 6.77
C GLY A 155 -9.14 -25.65 7.46
N VAL A 156 -7.88 -25.59 7.86
CA VAL A 156 -7.29 -24.46 8.58
C VAL A 156 -6.39 -23.65 7.64
N LEU A 157 -6.49 -22.33 7.72
CA LEU A 157 -5.65 -21.43 6.89
C LEU A 157 -4.17 -21.64 7.20
N GLY A 158 -3.39 -21.94 6.15
CA GLY A 158 -1.96 -22.21 6.25
C GLY A 158 -1.60 -23.69 6.44
N ASP A 159 -2.56 -24.56 6.69
CA ASP A 159 -2.34 -26.01 6.66
C ASP A 159 -2.13 -26.46 5.21
N THR A 160 -1.05 -27.18 4.97
CA THR A 160 -0.69 -27.71 3.65
C THR A 160 -0.90 -29.22 3.54
N VAL A 161 -1.10 -29.91 4.65
CA VAL A 161 -1.25 -31.35 4.74
C VAL A 161 -2.74 -31.72 4.64
N ASP A 162 -3.56 -31.13 5.50
CA ASP A 162 -5.00 -31.34 5.51
C ASP A 162 -5.72 -30.14 4.87
N ALA A 163 -5.81 -30.14 3.56
CA ALA A 163 -6.33 -29.01 2.79
C ALA A 163 -6.93 -29.44 1.45
N LEU A 164 -7.99 -28.75 1.01
CA LEU A 164 -8.63 -28.99 -0.30
C LEU A 164 -7.66 -28.87 -1.47
N SER A 165 -7.88 -29.69 -2.51
CA SER A 165 -7.29 -29.46 -3.82
C SER A 165 -7.96 -28.28 -4.55
N ALA A 166 -7.31 -27.75 -5.58
CA ALA A 166 -7.90 -26.71 -6.42
C ALA A 166 -9.20 -27.18 -7.12
N GLU A 167 -9.25 -28.43 -7.54
CA GLU A 167 -10.41 -29.04 -8.18
C GLU A 167 -11.60 -29.14 -7.21
N GLN A 168 -11.36 -29.57 -5.97
CA GLN A 168 -12.40 -29.63 -4.93
C GLN A 168 -12.96 -28.25 -4.58
N ALA A 169 -12.14 -27.21 -4.62
CA ALA A 169 -12.53 -25.83 -4.33
C ALA A 169 -13.27 -25.14 -5.48
N GLN A 170 -13.14 -25.65 -6.71
CA GLN A 170 -13.64 -25.00 -7.92
C GLN A 170 -15.14 -24.73 -7.84
N GLY A 171 -15.55 -23.47 -7.97
CA GLY A 171 -16.95 -23.01 -7.98
C GLY A 171 -17.69 -23.19 -6.63
N LYS A 172 -17.01 -23.52 -5.55
CA LYS A 172 -17.60 -23.76 -4.24
C LYS A 172 -17.51 -22.51 -3.34
N VAL A 173 -18.38 -22.47 -2.33
CA VAL A 173 -18.21 -21.59 -1.17
C VAL A 173 -17.32 -22.33 -0.17
N VAL A 174 -16.07 -21.93 -0.07
CA VAL A 174 -15.08 -22.62 0.77
C VAL A 174 -15.01 -21.97 2.14
N ILE A 175 -15.26 -22.74 3.19
CA ILE A 175 -15.14 -22.30 4.58
C ILE A 175 -13.78 -22.71 5.12
N VAL A 176 -12.98 -21.74 5.58
CA VAL A 176 -11.63 -21.97 6.10
C VAL A 176 -11.50 -21.39 7.48
N ARG A 177 -11.12 -22.21 8.47
CA ARG A 177 -10.81 -21.72 9.82
C ARG A 177 -9.57 -20.83 9.78
N ASN A 178 -9.65 -19.70 10.45
CA ASN A 178 -8.58 -18.70 10.55
C ASN A 178 -8.31 -18.35 12.02
N PRO A 179 -7.62 -19.22 12.76
CA PRO A 179 -7.41 -19.05 14.20
C PRO A 179 -6.57 -17.80 14.55
N THR A 180 -5.76 -17.30 13.61
CA THR A 180 -4.96 -16.09 13.82
C THR A 180 -5.79 -14.81 13.70
N GLY A 181 -6.97 -14.87 13.09
CA GLY A 181 -7.81 -13.70 12.82
C GLY A 181 -7.25 -12.74 11.77
N THR A 182 -6.13 -13.07 11.12
CA THR A 182 -5.51 -12.22 10.09
C THR A 182 -6.37 -12.21 8.83
N LEU A 183 -6.83 -11.04 8.42
CA LEU A 183 -7.73 -10.86 7.27
C LEU A 183 -6.93 -10.64 5.99
N ASN A 184 -6.45 -11.72 5.39
CA ASN A 184 -5.74 -11.68 4.11
C ASN A 184 -6.64 -12.12 2.96
N ARG A 185 -6.50 -11.46 1.81
CA ARG A 185 -7.15 -11.91 0.58
C ARG A 185 -6.51 -13.20 0.08
N ILE A 186 -7.34 -14.09 -0.46
CA ILE A 186 -6.86 -15.23 -1.23
C ILE A 186 -6.35 -14.72 -2.59
N GLY A 187 -5.06 -14.87 -2.83
CA GLY A 187 -4.43 -14.44 -4.07
C GLY A 187 -4.69 -15.40 -5.25
N PRO A 188 -4.41 -14.96 -6.48
CA PRO A 188 -4.66 -15.74 -7.70
C PRO A 188 -3.80 -17.02 -7.81
N THR A 189 -2.67 -17.08 -7.12
CA THR A 189 -1.77 -18.24 -7.07
C THR A 189 -2.15 -19.25 -5.99
N ASN A 190 -3.14 -18.94 -5.16
CA ASN A 190 -3.62 -19.84 -4.12
C ASN A 190 -4.50 -20.95 -4.75
N LYS A 191 -4.38 -22.19 -4.25
CA LYS A 191 -5.20 -23.31 -4.71
C LYS A 191 -6.71 -23.08 -4.57
N LEU A 192 -7.15 -22.18 -3.69
CA LEU A 192 -8.57 -21.80 -3.54
C LEU A 192 -8.99 -20.70 -4.55
N ALA A 193 -8.11 -20.25 -5.44
CA ALA A 193 -8.41 -19.16 -6.37
C ALA A 193 -9.58 -19.48 -7.32
N GLY A 194 -9.89 -20.76 -7.55
CA GLY A 194 -11.02 -21.21 -8.36
C GLY A 194 -12.38 -21.21 -7.63
N ALA A 195 -12.43 -20.98 -6.32
CA ALA A 195 -13.66 -20.94 -5.54
C ALA A 195 -14.64 -19.85 -5.99
N ALA A 196 -15.92 -20.01 -5.74
CA ALA A 196 -16.92 -18.95 -5.90
C ALA A 196 -16.67 -17.83 -4.88
N THR A 197 -16.45 -18.21 -3.61
CA THR A 197 -16.00 -17.33 -2.54
C THR A 197 -15.25 -18.14 -1.48
N VAL A 198 -14.38 -17.47 -0.71
CA VAL A 198 -13.72 -18.09 0.45
C VAL A 198 -14.12 -17.32 1.70
N ALA A 199 -14.64 -18.00 2.71
CA ALA A 199 -14.95 -17.42 3.99
C ALA A 199 -13.90 -17.81 5.03
N LEU A 200 -13.21 -16.81 5.59
CA LEU A 200 -12.27 -16.96 6.69
C LEU A 200 -13.02 -16.84 8.01
N VAL A 201 -13.00 -17.91 8.78
CA VAL A 201 -13.79 -18.03 10.01
C VAL A 201 -12.88 -17.92 11.22
N GLY A 202 -13.11 -16.89 12.04
CA GLY A 202 -12.44 -16.71 13.34
C GLY A 202 -12.96 -17.69 14.40
N THR A 203 -12.54 -17.48 15.66
CA THR A 203 -12.91 -18.35 16.78
C THR A 203 -14.28 -18.07 17.39
N GLY A 204 -14.98 -17.05 16.90
CA GLY A 204 -16.28 -16.64 17.46
C GLY A 204 -17.04 -15.69 16.52
N GLU A 205 -17.60 -14.63 17.08
CA GLU A 205 -18.27 -13.58 16.33
C GLU A 205 -17.29 -12.74 15.49
N LEU A 206 -17.84 -11.91 14.60
CA LEU A 206 -17.00 -10.97 13.83
C LEU A 206 -16.28 -10.01 14.77
N SER A 207 -14.95 -9.96 14.64
CA SER A 207 -14.16 -9.04 15.43
C SER A 207 -14.43 -7.57 15.03
N ALA A 208 -14.20 -6.63 15.96
CA ALA A 208 -14.29 -5.20 15.67
C ALA A 208 -13.38 -4.79 14.49
N SER A 209 -12.22 -5.44 14.36
CA SER A 209 -11.31 -5.22 13.22
C SER A 209 -11.89 -5.73 11.90
N ALA A 210 -12.57 -6.88 11.90
CA ALA A 210 -13.25 -7.41 10.71
C ALA A 210 -14.37 -6.47 10.26
N LEU A 211 -15.21 -6.01 11.21
CA LEU A 211 -16.27 -5.04 10.93
C LEU A 211 -15.73 -3.73 10.40
N ALA A 212 -14.68 -3.18 11.02
CA ALA A 212 -14.02 -1.97 10.53
C ALA A 212 -13.46 -2.13 9.11
N THR A 213 -12.83 -3.28 8.83
CA THR A 213 -12.34 -3.62 7.48
C THR A 213 -13.48 -3.72 6.48
N GLY A 214 -14.59 -4.35 6.83
CA GLY A 214 -15.76 -4.50 5.96
C GLY A 214 -16.50 -3.19 5.69
N HIS A 215 -16.48 -2.25 6.64
CA HIS A 215 -17.04 -0.90 6.46
C HIS A 215 -16.14 0.04 5.64
N ALA A 216 -14.84 -0.22 5.63
CA ALA A 216 -13.90 0.62 4.87
C ALA A 216 -14.10 0.41 3.36
N PRO A 217 -14.30 1.48 2.57
CA PRO A 217 -14.45 1.34 1.13
C PRO A 217 -13.15 0.87 0.48
N THR A 218 -13.25 -0.06 -0.45
CA THR A 218 -12.13 -0.45 -1.31
C THR A 218 -12.04 0.50 -2.48
N LEU A 219 -10.94 1.21 -2.60
CA LEU A 219 -10.65 2.01 -3.79
C LEU A 219 -10.07 1.10 -4.89
N THR A 220 -10.63 1.20 -6.09
CA THR A 220 -10.17 0.47 -7.27
C THR A 220 -10.44 1.27 -8.53
N LEU A 221 -9.78 0.91 -9.63
CA LEU A 221 -10.17 1.40 -10.96
C LEU A 221 -11.42 0.65 -11.42
N PRO A 222 -12.28 1.28 -12.23
CA PRO A 222 -13.35 0.56 -12.92
C PRO A 222 -12.78 -0.65 -13.66
N PRO A 223 -13.47 -1.80 -13.63
CA PRO A 223 -13.01 -2.97 -14.37
C PRO A 223 -13.06 -2.69 -15.87
N ALA A 224 -12.08 -3.21 -16.60
CA ALA A 224 -12.12 -3.17 -18.05
C ALA A 224 -13.34 -3.95 -18.57
N PRO A 225 -13.93 -3.55 -19.71
CA PRO A 225 -14.98 -4.33 -20.35
C PRO A 225 -14.56 -5.79 -20.55
N GLY A 226 -15.40 -6.74 -20.13
CA GLY A 226 -15.09 -8.18 -20.21
C GLY A 226 -14.09 -8.70 -19.19
N ALA A 227 -13.68 -7.90 -18.21
CA ALA A 227 -12.82 -8.38 -17.15
C ALA A 227 -13.46 -9.57 -16.40
N PRO A 228 -12.69 -10.63 -16.07
CA PRO A 228 -13.22 -11.79 -15.38
C PRO A 228 -13.70 -11.41 -13.97
N SER A 229 -14.74 -12.10 -13.49
CA SER A 229 -15.24 -11.93 -12.13
C SER A 229 -14.16 -12.30 -11.10
N ALA A 230 -14.12 -11.54 -10.00
CA ALA A 230 -13.12 -11.67 -8.96
C ALA A 230 -13.58 -12.60 -7.84
N LEU A 231 -12.65 -13.36 -7.27
CA LEU A 231 -12.85 -14.05 -6.01
C LEU A 231 -12.96 -13.01 -4.89
N VAL A 232 -14.08 -13.04 -4.16
CA VAL A 232 -14.24 -12.26 -2.93
C VAL A 232 -13.88 -13.16 -1.74
N THR A 233 -13.09 -12.64 -0.81
CA THR A 233 -12.85 -13.28 0.47
C THR A 233 -13.77 -12.65 1.51
N LEU A 234 -14.43 -13.45 2.31
CA LEU A 234 -15.28 -12.99 3.41
C LEU A 234 -14.57 -13.24 4.75
N ALA A 235 -14.76 -12.37 5.72
CA ALA A 235 -14.62 -12.72 7.12
C ALA A 235 -16.02 -13.12 7.62
N MET A 236 -16.12 -14.24 8.34
CA MET A 236 -17.41 -14.83 8.76
C MET A 236 -17.34 -15.26 10.21
N SER A 237 -18.47 -15.14 10.94
CA SER A 237 -18.59 -15.65 12.29
C SER A 237 -18.63 -17.19 12.29
N ALA A 238 -18.18 -17.81 13.39
CA ALA A 238 -18.22 -19.28 13.53
C ALA A 238 -19.64 -19.81 13.43
N SER A 239 -20.59 -19.16 14.09
CA SER A 239 -22.02 -19.56 14.07
C SER A 239 -22.63 -19.50 12.67
N ALA A 240 -22.22 -18.52 11.84
CA ALA A 240 -22.66 -18.43 10.45
C ALA A 240 -22.08 -19.57 9.60
N ALA A 241 -20.80 -19.89 9.78
CA ALA A 241 -20.14 -20.97 9.06
C ALA A 241 -20.76 -22.34 9.42
N GLU A 242 -21.07 -22.59 10.70
CA GLU A 242 -21.73 -23.81 11.15
C GLU A 242 -23.15 -23.94 10.58
N ARG A 243 -23.89 -22.85 10.44
CA ARG A 243 -25.20 -22.87 9.73
C ARG A 243 -25.05 -23.22 8.25
N LEU A 244 -23.98 -22.79 7.59
CA LEU A 244 -23.67 -23.12 6.19
C LEU A 244 -23.29 -24.60 6.01
N LEU A 245 -22.56 -25.15 6.96
CA LEU A 245 -22.08 -26.55 6.94
C LEU A 245 -23.07 -27.54 7.56
N GLY A 246 -24.04 -27.04 8.33
CA GLY A 246 -25.03 -27.88 9.03
C GLY A 246 -24.46 -28.63 10.22
N ALA A 247 -23.23 -28.34 10.67
CA ALA A 247 -22.56 -29.00 11.78
C ALA A 247 -21.47 -28.09 12.39
N SER A 248 -21.01 -28.46 13.61
CA SER A 248 -19.92 -27.76 14.28
C SER A 248 -18.61 -27.87 13.50
N LEU A 249 -17.82 -26.78 13.50
CA LEU A 249 -16.48 -26.71 12.91
C LEU A 249 -15.44 -27.53 13.70
N GLN A 250 -15.75 -27.91 14.95
CA GLN A 250 -14.84 -28.66 15.80
C GLN A 250 -14.72 -30.12 15.32
N GLY A 251 -13.48 -30.52 14.96
CA GLY A 251 -13.23 -31.88 14.50
C GLY A 251 -13.77 -32.19 13.10
N MET A 252 -14.23 -31.17 12.35
CA MET A 252 -14.77 -31.37 11.01
C MET A 252 -13.65 -31.77 10.04
N ALA A 253 -13.86 -32.83 9.27
CA ALA A 253 -12.94 -33.33 8.27
C ALA A 253 -12.92 -32.38 7.04
N VAL A 254 -11.74 -32.15 6.46
CA VAL A 254 -11.60 -31.41 5.20
C VAL A 254 -12.37 -32.11 4.09
N GLY A 255 -13.03 -31.33 3.25
CA GLY A 255 -13.90 -31.86 2.20
C GLY A 255 -15.34 -32.11 2.64
N THR A 256 -15.68 -31.97 3.93
CA THR A 256 -17.08 -32.03 4.38
C THR A 256 -17.92 -31.00 3.64
N THR A 257 -19.00 -31.42 3.03
CA THR A 257 -19.91 -30.56 2.27
C THR A 257 -21.09 -30.13 3.12
N GLY A 258 -21.45 -28.86 2.99
CA GLY A 258 -22.64 -28.27 3.58
C GLY A 258 -23.76 -28.05 2.57
N ASP A 259 -24.60 -27.07 2.87
CA ASP A 259 -25.71 -26.67 2.03
C ASP A 259 -25.30 -26.06 0.70
N THR A 260 -26.25 -25.93 -0.23
CA THR A 260 -26.16 -25.05 -1.38
C THR A 260 -26.69 -23.68 -0.95
N VAL A 261 -25.89 -22.63 -1.23
CA VAL A 261 -26.28 -21.26 -0.90
C VAL A 261 -27.09 -20.62 -2.01
N ARG A 262 -27.97 -19.68 -1.62
CA ARG A 262 -28.66 -18.77 -2.54
C ARG A 262 -28.37 -17.34 -2.15
N GLY A 263 -28.18 -16.50 -3.15
CA GLY A 263 -27.94 -15.08 -2.97
C GLY A 263 -26.83 -14.54 -3.84
N THR A 264 -26.61 -13.24 -3.73
CA THR A 264 -25.60 -12.53 -4.50
C THR A 264 -24.85 -11.58 -3.56
N LEU A 265 -23.53 -11.57 -3.64
CA LEU A 265 -22.71 -10.57 -2.97
C LEU A 265 -22.88 -9.24 -3.69
N ARG A 266 -23.70 -8.34 -3.13
CA ARG A 266 -23.96 -7.02 -3.70
C ARG A 266 -23.01 -5.99 -3.13
N PHE A 267 -22.55 -5.08 -4.00
CA PHE A 267 -21.66 -3.99 -3.62
C PHE A 267 -22.23 -2.67 -4.11
N ILE A 268 -22.11 -1.66 -3.27
CA ILE A 268 -22.38 -0.27 -3.61
C ILE A 268 -21.09 0.34 -4.13
N GLU A 269 -21.15 0.94 -5.30
CA GLU A 269 -20.03 1.66 -5.90
C GLU A 269 -20.35 3.16 -5.98
N ARG A 270 -19.36 3.96 -5.59
CA ARG A 270 -19.44 5.43 -5.67
C ARG A 270 -18.18 5.95 -6.33
N ALA A 271 -18.32 6.99 -7.14
CA ALA A 271 -17.16 7.68 -7.70
C ALA A 271 -16.30 8.27 -6.57
N ALA A 272 -15.01 8.02 -6.65
CA ALA A 272 -14.01 8.53 -5.72
C ALA A 272 -12.81 9.10 -6.54
N PRO A 273 -13.06 10.09 -7.42
CA PRO A 273 -12.05 10.56 -8.34
C PRO A 273 -10.86 11.15 -7.59
N THR A 274 -9.69 10.87 -8.11
CA THR A 274 -8.42 11.45 -7.69
C THR A 274 -7.59 11.75 -8.92
N ARG A 275 -6.33 12.18 -8.76
CA ARG A 275 -5.55 12.64 -9.91
C ARG A 275 -4.06 12.48 -9.71
N ASN A 276 -3.36 12.15 -10.78
CA ASN A 276 -1.92 12.32 -10.89
C ASN A 276 -1.59 13.79 -11.18
N VAL A 277 -0.39 14.23 -10.83
CA VAL A 277 0.14 15.55 -11.22
C VAL A 277 1.30 15.35 -12.17
N ILE A 278 1.29 16.04 -13.31
CA ILE A 278 2.25 15.83 -14.39
C ILE A 278 2.73 17.16 -14.96
N ALA A 279 4.03 17.33 -15.05
CA ALA A 279 4.65 18.51 -15.62
C ALA A 279 5.89 18.16 -16.46
N VAL A 280 6.24 19.03 -17.38
CA VAL A 280 7.44 18.90 -18.20
C VAL A 280 8.33 20.12 -18.06
N LEU A 281 9.60 19.90 -17.81
CA LEU A 281 10.67 20.84 -18.08
C LEU A 281 11.24 20.54 -19.49
N PRO A 282 11.03 21.40 -20.49
CA PRO A 282 11.52 21.14 -21.84
C PRO A 282 13.05 21.05 -21.91
N GLY A 283 13.54 20.08 -22.66
CA GLY A 283 14.97 19.90 -22.91
C GLY A 283 15.55 20.98 -23.81
N SER A 284 16.84 21.27 -23.64
CA SER A 284 17.60 22.30 -24.39
C SER A 284 18.05 21.82 -25.77
N ASP A 285 18.20 20.53 -26.00
CA ASP A 285 18.65 19.96 -27.25
C ASP A 285 17.46 19.66 -28.19
N ARG A 286 17.49 20.24 -29.40
CA ARG A 286 16.41 20.09 -30.39
C ARG A 286 16.17 18.63 -30.83
N ALA A 287 17.19 17.81 -30.88
CA ALA A 287 17.08 16.40 -31.28
C ALA A 287 16.58 15.50 -30.14
N LEU A 288 16.86 15.88 -28.89
CA LEU A 288 16.58 15.06 -27.72
C LEU A 288 15.36 15.52 -26.90
N ARG A 289 14.86 16.74 -27.08
CA ARG A 289 13.80 17.32 -26.25
C ARG A 289 12.43 16.58 -26.34
N ASN A 290 12.25 15.72 -27.32
CA ASN A 290 11.06 14.88 -27.43
C ASN A 290 11.22 13.52 -26.72
N GLN A 291 12.38 13.27 -26.11
CA GLN A 291 12.64 12.15 -25.22
C GLN A 291 12.56 12.64 -23.78
N TYR A 292 11.98 11.82 -22.91
CA TYR A 292 11.74 12.16 -21.51
C TYR A 292 12.54 11.27 -20.58
N VAL A 293 13.18 11.88 -19.59
CA VAL A 293 13.58 11.21 -18.36
C VAL A 293 12.48 11.52 -17.34
N ALA A 294 11.77 10.51 -16.89
CA ALA A 294 10.72 10.68 -15.88
C ALA A 294 11.33 10.62 -14.47
N ILE A 295 10.91 11.53 -13.62
CA ILE A 295 11.22 11.56 -12.19
C ILE A 295 9.89 11.62 -11.46
N GLY A 296 9.63 10.64 -10.60
CA GLY A 296 8.34 10.47 -9.95
C GLY A 296 8.42 10.18 -8.46
N ALA A 297 7.27 10.27 -7.83
CA ALA A 297 6.98 9.94 -6.45
C ALA A 297 5.49 9.61 -6.36
N HIS A 298 5.00 9.13 -5.20
CA HIS A 298 3.56 9.13 -4.98
C HIS A 298 3.12 10.27 -4.05
N SER A 299 1.90 10.74 -4.22
CA SER A 299 1.38 11.93 -3.52
C SER A 299 0.37 11.61 -2.45
N ASP A 300 -0.21 10.42 -2.47
CA ASP A 300 -1.19 9.95 -1.47
C ASP A 300 -0.51 9.27 -0.29
N HIS A 301 -1.29 9.07 0.78
CA HIS A 301 -0.97 8.21 1.91
C HIS A 301 -2.27 7.61 2.47
N VAL A 302 -2.23 7.04 3.67
CA VAL A 302 -3.32 6.18 4.17
C VAL A 302 -4.41 6.91 4.98
N GLY A 303 -4.35 8.23 5.09
CA GLY A 303 -5.41 9.03 5.67
C GLY A 303 -5.60 8.86 7.17
N TYR A 304 -6.85 8.71 7.59
CA TYR A 304 -7.21 8.56 9.01
C TYR A 304 -7.12 7.10 9.47
N ARG A 305 -6.71 6.91 10.73
CA ARG A 305 -6.83 5.61 11.37
C ARG A 305 -8.29 5.33 11.72
N VAL A 306 -8.79 4.16 11.30
CA VAL A 306 -10.21 3.76 11.50
C VAL A 306 -10.45 3.25 12.92
N THR A 307 -9.43 2.67 13.59
CA THR A 307 -9.56 2.00 14.89
C THR A 307 -8.68 2.65 15.96
N GLY A 308 -9.11 3.79 16.48
CA GLY A 308 -8.41 4.52 17.55
C GLY A 308 -7.20 5.32 17.08
N PRO A 309 -6.54 6.06 17.97
CA PRO A 309 -5.46 6.96 17.63
C PRO A 309 -4.18 6.22 17.22
N VAL A 310 -3.40 6.85 16.34
CA VAL A 310 -2.02 6.44 16.03
C VAL A 310 -1.12 6.79 17.20
N ASP A 311 -0.32 5.86 17.66
CA ASP A 311 0.73 6.13 18.66
C ASP A 311 2.04 6.46 17.94
N HIS A 312 2.32 7.74 17.77
CA HIS A 312 3.55 8.23 17.13
C HIS A 312 4.81 8.01 18.00
N ASP A 313 4.66 7.56 19.23
CA ASP A 313 5.74 7.30 20.17
C ASP A 313 5.94 5.79 20.43
N SER A 314 5.41 4.94 19.58
CA SER A 314 5.52 3.49 19.75
C SER A 314 6.95 3.00 19.50
N LEU A 315 7.83 3.21 20.48
CA LEU A 315 9.22 2.72 20.42
C LEU A 315 9.29 1.20 20.37
N HIS A 316 8.31 0.50 20.95
CA HIS A 316 8.24 -0.97 20.85
C HIS A 316 8.03 -1.38 19.39
N LEU A 317 7.10 -0.73 18.67
CA LEU A 317 6.86 -1.01 17.26
C LEU A 317 8.10 -0.71 16.42
N TYR A 318 8.76 0.43 16.68
CA TYR A 318 9.99 0.80 15.99
C TYR A 318 11.12 -0.23 16.24
N ALA A 319 11.35 -0.61 17.51
CA ALA A 319 12.34 -1.62 17.86
C ALA A 319 12.01 -2.98 17.24
N ALA A 320 10.73 -3.37 17.23
CA ALA A 320 10.26 -4.60 16.60
C ALA A 320 10.51 -4.60 15.09
N GLN A 321 10.18 -3.52 14.40
CA GLN A 321 10.43 -3.39 12.97
C GLN A 321 11.93 -3.47 12.65
N ARG A 322 12.77 -2.77 13.40
CA ARG A 322 14.23 -2.85 13.26
C ARG A 322 14.73 -4.27 13.43
N TYR A 323 14.30 -4.97 14.49
CA TYR A 323 14.66 -6.36 14.73
C TYR A 323 14.27 -7.26 13.56
N LEU A 324 13.03 -7.17 13.08
CA LEU A 324 12.54 -7.97 11.97
C LEU A 324 13.39 -7.84 10.72
N ALA A 325 13.81 -6.64 10.39
CA ALA A 325 14.61 -6.42 9.21
C ALA A 325 16.08 -6.86 9.38
N THR A 326 16.63 -6.88 10.60
CA THR A 326 17.95 -7.49 10.84
C THR A 326 17.92 -9.00 10.60
N GLU A 327 16.87 -9.67 11.06
CA GLU A 327 16.74 -11.12 10.94
C GLU A 327 16.29 -11.57 9.53
N ASN A 328 15.70 -10.67 8.76
CA ASN A 328 15.28 -10.96 7.39
C ASN A 328 15.55 -9.78 6.44
N PRO A 329 16.81 -9.37 6.26
CA PRO A 329 17.16 -8.18 5.50
C PRO A 329 16.82 -8.28 4.01
N THR A 330 16.63 -9.47 3.48
CA THR A 330 16.25 -9.69 2.07
C THR A 330 14.76 -9.72 1.85
N GLY A 331 13.93 -9.73 2.93
CA GLY A 331 12.49 -9.89 2.82
C GLY A 331 12.06 -11.26 2.24
N ALA A 332 12.95 -12.26 2.26
CA ALA A 332 12.64 -13.58 1.73
C ALA A 332 11.47 -14.24 2.48
N PRO A 333 10.63 -15.04 1.83
CA PRO A 333 9.58 -15.76 2.50
C PRO A 333 10.13 -16.66 3.61
N LEU A 334 9.62 -16.50 4.83
CA LEU A 334 10.01 -17.32 5.98
C LEU A 334 9.13 -18.57 6.07
N SER A 335 9.70 -19.68 6.55
CA SER A 335 8.91 -20.84 6.96
C SER A 335 7.94 -20.47 8.10
N ALA A 336 6.93 -21.32 8.36
CA ALA A 336 5.98 -21.10 9.44
C ALA A 336 6.69 -21.04 10.81
N GLU A 337 7.63 -21.95 11.04
CA GLU A 337 8.43 -22.05 12.26
C GLU A 337 9.36 -20.83 12.44
N ALA A 338 10.04 -20.39 11.38
CA ALA A 338 10.89 -19.20 11.42
C ALA A 338 10.07 -17.94 11.71
N ARG A 339 8.87 -17.84 11.15
CA ARG A 339 7.94 -16.72 11.39
C ARG A 339 7.46 -16.70 12.84
N GLN A 340 7.07 -17.86 13.38
CA GLN A 340 6.65 -17.98 14.77
C GLN A 340 7.78 -17.66 15.74
N ALA A 341 8.99 -18.17 15.51
CA ALA A 341 10.17 -17.87 16.31
C ALA A 341 10.49 -16.35 16.28
N MET A 342 10.41 -15.74 15.12
CA MET A 342 10.62 -14.31 14.96
C MET A 342 9.55 -13.47 15.69
N GLN A 343 8.27 -13.86 15.60
CA GLN A 343 7.20 -13.20 16.34
C GLN A 343 7.39 -13.29 17.86
N ALA A 344 7.81 -14.45 18.36
CA ALA A 344 8.11 -14.63 19.78
C ALA A 344 9.27 -13.73 20.24
N ARG A 345 10.33 -13.62 19.46
CA ARG A 345 11.46 -12.71 19.75
C ARG A 345 11.05 -11.24 19.73
N VAL A 346 10.24 -10.83 18.74
CA VAL A 346 9.70 -9.46 18.69
C VAL A 346 8.83 -9.16 19.91
N ALA A 347 7.98 -10.10 20.32
CA ALA A 347 7.15 -9.94 21.51
C ALA A 347 7.96 -9.81 22.81
N ALA A 348 9.15 -10.39 22.85
CA ALA A 348 10.07 -10.31 23.99
C ALA A 348 10.87 -9.01 24.08
N ILE A 349 10.81 -8.13 23.06
CA ILE A 349 11.52 -6.84 23.07
C ILE A 349 10.96 -5.95 24.18
N GLN A 350 11.82 -5.54 25.11
CA GLN A 350 11.48 -4.62 26.18
C GLN A 350 11.86 -3.20 25.79
N VAL A 351 10.92 -2.26 25.90
CA VAL A 351 11.15 -0.83 25.72
C VAL A 351 10.82 -0.11 27.01
N ASN A 352 11.77 0.63 27.56
CA ASN A 352 11.56 1.43 28.77
C ASN A 352 10.76 2.70 28.43
N LEU A 353 9.44 2.56 28.37
CA LEU A 353 8.52 3.67 28.07
C LEU A 353 8.59 4.77 29.14
N ASP A 354 8.85 4.43 30.41
CA ASP A 354 8.92 5.42 31.48
C ASP A 354 10.09 6.39 31.28
N SER A 355 11.21 5.89 30.82
CA SER A 355 12.36 6.73 30.47
C SER A 355 12.02 7.70 29.33
N VAL A 356 11.30 7.24 28.33
CA VAL A 356 10.87 8.09 27.20
C VAL A 356 9.83 9.12 27.65
N ARG A 357 8.86 8.73 28.49
CA ARG A 357 7.81 9.61 29.00
C ARG A 357 8.33 10.72 29.90
N LYS A 358 9.50 10.52 30.53
CA LYS A 358 10.20 11.60 31.24
C LYS A 358 10.75 12.68 30.31
N LEU A 359 11.06 12.32 29.07
CA LEU A 359 11.62 13.25 28.09
C LEU A 359 10.53 14.03 27.32
N ARG A 360 9.38 13.42 27.12
CA ARG A 360 8.26 14.03 26.38
C ARG A 360 6.91 13.35 26.68
N PRO A 361 5.78 14.07 26.58
CA PRO A 361 4.46 13.50 26.74
C PRO A 361 4.12 12.52 25.62
N VAL A 362 3.12 11.68 25.85
CA VAL A 362 2.57 10.77 24.82
C VAL A 362 2.01 11.60 23.66
N ARG A 363 2.40 11.23 22.45
CA ARG A 363 1.92 11.84 21.21
C ARG A 363 0.99 10.85 20.51
N ARG A 364 -0.30 11.16 20.51
CA ARG A 364 -1.30 10.36 19.83
C ARG A 364 -2.09 11.23 18.86
N ASP A 365 -2.39 10.66 17.70
CA ASP A 365 -3.11 11.29 16.62
C ASP A 365 -3.99 10.25 15.92
N SER A 366 -4.95 10.72 15.14
CA SER A 366 -5.77 9.88 14.27
C SER A 366 -5.43 10.05 12.79
N ILE A 367 -4.45 10.90 12.47
CA ILE A 367 -4.01 11.17 11.10
C ILE A 367 -2.67 10.50 10.85
N ASN A 368 -2.59 9.72 9.77
CA ASN A 368 -1.31 9.26 9.25
C ASN A 368 -0.79 10.36 8.30
N ASN A 369 0.11 11.21 8.80
CA ASN A 369 0.59 12.36 8.04
C ASN A 369 1.47 11.99 6.83
N GLY A 370 2.11 10.81 6.86
CA GLY A 370 2.95 10.33 5.76
C GLY A 370 4.12 11.27 5.46
N ALA A 371 4.90 11.66 6.49
CA ALA A 371 6.01 12.59 6.31
C ALA A 371 7.18 11.94 5.55
N ASP A 372 7.43 10.64 5.77
CA ASP A 372 8.40 9.86 5.03
C ASP A 372 7.74 9.17 3.84
N ASP A 373 6.62 8.51 4.05
CA ASP A 373 5.81 7.81 3.05
C ASP A 373 4.61 8.67 2.59
N ASP A 374 4.57 9.33 1.43
CA ASP A 374 5.75 9.65 0.65
C ASP A 374 5.87 11.17 0.47
N ALA A 375 5.75 11.94 1.58
CA ALA A 375 6.05 13.36 1.49
C ALA A 375 7.55 13.59 1.26
N SER A 376 8.43 12.70 1.76
CA SER A 376 9.87 12.83 1.56
C SER A 376 10.24 12.73 0.07
N GLY A 377 9.83 11.68 -0.63
CA GLY A 377 10.08 11.52 -2.06
C GLY A 377 9.37 12.58 -2.89
N SER A 378 8.09 12.82 -2.61
CA SER A 378 7.30 13.85 -3.30
C SER A 378 7.92 15.22 -3.24
N MET A 379 8.45 15.63 -2.09
CA MET A 379 9.06 16.97 -1.92
C MET A 379 10.48 17.02 -2.45
N VAL A 380 11.24 15.91 -2.42
CA VAL A 380 12.54 15.83 -3.12
C VAL A 380 12.36 15.97 -4.62
N VAL A 381 11.35 15.34 -5.22
CA VAL A 381 11.03 15.53 -6.65
C VAL A 381 10.73 17.01 -6.95
N LEU A 382 10.03 17.70 -6.05
CA LEU A 382 9.73 19.12 -6.21
C LEU A 382 10.97 20.02 -6.06
N GLU A 383 11.91 19.68 -5.16
CA GLU A 383 13.22 20.33 -5.04
C GLU A 383 14.06 20.13 -6.31
N ILE A 384 14.10 18.92 -6.86
CA ILE A 384 14.76 18.62 -8.13
C ILE A 384 14.14 19.44 -9.27
N ALA A 385 12.80 19.53 -9.30
CA ALA A 385 12.08 20.33 -10.29
C ALA A 385 12.49 21.82 -10.20
N GLN A 386 12.58 22.37 -8.99
CA GLN A 386 13.02 23.76 -8.77
C GLN A 386 14.48 23.96 -9.18
N ALA A 387 15.38 23.08 -8.77
CA ALA A 387 16.80 23.17 -9.10
C ALA A 387 17.04 23.14 -10.62
N LEU A 388 16.38 22.22 -11.33
CA LEU A 388 16.51 22.12 -12.79
C LEU A 388 15.81 23.27 -13.53
N ALA A 389 14.65 23.74 -13.04
CA ALA A 389 13.93 24.84 -13.68
C ALA A 389 14.70 26.17 -13.58
N ARG A 390 15.33 26.44 -12.44
CA ARG A 390 16.04 27.70 -12.16
C ARG A 390 17.55 27.62 -12.33
N GLY A 391 18.12 26.42 -12.39
CA GLY A 391 19.56 26.20 -12.57
C GLY A 391 20.07 26.71 -13.91
N ALA A 392 21.36 27.06 -13.95
CA ALA A 392 22.04 27.57 -15.15
C ALA A 392 22.18 26.48 -16.24
N VAL A 393 22.39 25.22 -15.83
CA VAL A 393 22.51 24.08 -16.74
C VAL A 393 21.14 23.48 -17.00
N LYS A 394 20.74 23.43 -18.27
CA LYS A 394 19.47 22.82 -18.67
C LYS A 394 19.72 21.42 -19.20
N PRO A 395 18.88 20.42 -18.79
CA PRO A 395 18.94 19.08 -19.34
C PRO A 395 18.80 19.08 -20.86
N LYS A 396 19.53 18.21 -21.55
CA LYS A 396 19.39 18.05 -23.01
C LYS A 396 18.05 17.43 -23.38
N ARG A 397 17.65 16.33 -22.68
CA ARG A 397 16.32 15.74 -22.78
C ARG A 397 15.32 16.48 -21.91
N SER A 398 14.06 16.39 -22.24
CA SER A 398 13.00 16.88 -21.37
C SER A 398 12.92 16.04 -20.09
N ILE A 399 12.60 16.69 -18.99
CA ILE A 399 12.31 16.01 -17.73
C ILE A 399 10.80 15.99 -17.54
N LEU A 400 10.27 14.80 -17.36
CA LEU A 400 8.86 14.57 -17.03
C LEU A 400 8.75 14.34 -15.51
N PHE A 401 8.07 15.21 -14.82
CA PHE A 401 7.79 15.07 -13.40
C PHE A 401 6.40 14.47 -13.21
N VAL A 402 6.29 13.40 -12.44
CA VAL A 402 5.01 12.72 -12.22
C VAL A 402 4.84 12.40 -10.74
N TRP A 403 3.73 12.86 -10.16
CA TRP A 403 3.28 12.45 -8.84
C TRP A 403 2.06 11.56 -9.00
N HIS A 404 2.24 10.29 -8.68
CA HIS A 404 1.17 9.31 -8.78
C HIS A 404 0.25 9.38 -7.57
N THR A 405 -1.03 9.07 -7.76
CA THR A 405 -2.03 8.88 -6.72
C THR A 405 -2.36 7.40 -6.55
N GLY A 406 -2.84 7.00 -5.37
CA GLY A 406 -3.31 5.64 -5.12
C GLY A 406 -2.20 4.59 -5.18
N GLU A 407 -0.97 4.95 -4.82
CA GLU A 407 0.13 4.02 -4.59
C GLU A 407 -0.26 3.05 -3.47
N GLU A 408 -0.70 3.58 -2.33
CA GLU A 408 -1.14 2.87 -1.12
C GLU A 408 -2.34 1.93 -1.36
N LYS A 409 -3.03 2.15 -2.44
CA LYS A 409 -4.12 1.28 -2.90
C LYS A 409 -3.66 0.27 -3.94
N GLY A 410 -2.33 0.15 -4.17
CA GLY A 410 -1.66 -0.81 -5.05
C GLY A 410 -1.35 -0.26 -6.42
N LEU A 411 -0.61 0.83 -6.45
CA LEU A 411 -0.02 1.42 -7.66
C LEU A 411 -1.05 1.84 -8.71
N LEU A 412 -2.29 2.21 -8.27
CA LEU A 412 -3.39 2.41 -9.21
C LEU A 412 -3.19 3.62 -10.11
N GLY A 413 -2.60 4.71 -9.58
CA GLY A 413 -2.35 5.92 -10.35
C GLY A 413 -1.22 5.76 -11.36
N SER A 414 -0.12 5.10 -10.99
CA SER A 414 0.98 4.79 -11.90
C SER A 414 0.53 3.81 -12.98
N ARG A 415 -0.27 2.81 -12.63
CA ARG A 415 -0.90 1.91 -13.60
C ARG A 415 -1.76 2.68 -14.58
N HIS A 416 -2.65 3.57 -14.09
CA HIS A 416 -3.50 4.39 -14.94
C HIS A 416 -2.68 5.27 -15.89
N PHE A 417 -1.60 5.90 -15.40
CA PHE A 417 -0.69 6.67 -16.23
C PHE A 417 0.00 5.82 -17.30
N THR A 418 0.39 4.59 -16.99
CA THR A 418 1.02 3.67 -17.94
C THR A 418 0.04 3.20 -19.01
N ASP A 419 -1.21 2.94 -18.63
CA ASP A 419 -2.28 2.51 -19.54
C ASP A 419 -2.81 3.67 -20.40
N HIS A 420 -2.80 4.90 -19.86
CA HIS A 420 -3.31 6.14 -20.47
C HIS A 420 -2.29 7.29 -20.38
N PRO A 421 -1.10 7.17 -20.99
CA PRO A 421 -0.04 8.15 -20.84
C PRO A 421 -0.41 9.49 -21.47
N THR A 422 -0.09 10.59 -20.78
CA THR A 422 -0.33 11.96 -21.27
C THR A 422 0.79 12.49 -22.18
N VAL A 423 1.88 11.75 -22.27
CA VAL A 423 2.98 11.92 -23.23
C VAL A 423 3.22 10.60 -23.96
N PRO A 424 3.83 10.58 -25.17
CA PRO A 424 4.10 9.32 -25.86
C PRO A 424 4.95 8.39 -24.98
N ARG A 425 4.42 7.23 -24.62
CA ARG A 425 5.06 6.28 -23.70
C ARG A 425 6.45 5.86 -24.18
N ASP A 426 6.60 5.59 -25.48
CA ASP A 426 7.86 5.15 -26.06
C ASP A 426 8.93 6.27 -26.11
N SER A 427 8.54 7.50 -25.79
CA SER A 427 9.47 8.62 -25.64
C SER A 427 10.03 8.73 -24.22
N ILE A 428 9.55 7.94 -23.25
CA ILE A 428 10.09 7.89 -21.89
C ILE A 428 11.26 6.90 -21.89
N VAL A 429 12.48 7.43 -21.89
CA VAL A 429 13.71 6.62 -22.03
C VAL A 429 14.24 6.10 -20.69
N ALA A 430 13.86 6.71 -19.57
CA ALA A 430 14.20 6.28 -18.23
C ALA A 430 13.15 6.81 -17.25
N HIS A 431 12.95 6.09 -16.13
CA HIS A 431 12.10 6.51 -15.02
C HIS A 431 12.80 6.21 -13.69
N VAL A 432 12.86 7.20 -12.82
CA VAL A 432 13.34 7.10 -11.43
C VAL A 432 12.17 7.48 -10.54
N ASN A 433 11.79 6.59 -9.61
CA ASN A 433 10.78 6.87 -8.60
C ASN A 433 11.46 7.04 -7.24
N LEU A 434 11.06 8.05 -6.49
CA LEU A 434 11.55 8.35 -5.16
C LEU A 434 10.43 8.05 -4.17
N ASP A 435 10.74 7.19 -3.20
CA ASP A 435 9.79 6.73 -2.21
C ASP A 435 10.52 6.50 -0.89
N MET A 436 10.01 7.09 0.20
CA MET A 436 10.56 6.97 1.55
C MET A 436 12.06 7.29 1.63
N VAL A 437 12.47 8.42 1.06
CA VAL A 437 13.88 8.87 1.03
C VAL A 437 14.29 9.68 2.27
N GLY A 438 13.40 9.85 3.22
CA GLY A 438 13.63 10.56 4.48
C GLY A 438 14.21 9.70 5.60
N ARG A 439 14.39 8.40 5.39
CA ARG A 439 14.97 7.47 6.37
C ARG A 439 16.48 7.37 6.18
N GLY A 440 17.19 7.25 7.28
CA GLY A 440 18.59 6.90 7.22
C GLY A 440 19.48 7.77 8.08
N ALA A 441 19.34 7.67 9.43
CA ALA A 441 20.52 7.87 10.25
C ALA A 441 21.57 6.81 9.89
N ALA A 442 22.85 7.15 9.95
CA ALA A 442 23.96 6.24 9.61
C ALA A 442 23.87 4.88 10.30
N GLY A 443 23.26 4.79 11.49
CA GLY A 443 22.98 3.56 12.21
C GLY A 443 21.75 2.78 11.75
N ASP A 444 20.95 3.28 10.84
CA ASP A 444 19.71 2.63 10.39
C ASP A 444 19.93 1.69 9.20
N LEU A 445 21.09 1.73 8.59
CA LEU A 445 21.45 0.94 7.43
C LEU A 445 22.58 -0.02 7.77
N GLY A 446 22.48 -1.26 7.32
CA GLY A 446 23.51 -2.28 7.57
C GLY A 446 24.93 -1.92 7.09
N ALA A 447 25.05 -0.88 6.27
CA ALA A 447 26.31 -0.31 5.82
C ALA A 447 26.86 0.81 6.74
N GLY A 448 26.07 1.28 7.73
CA GLY A 448 26.52 2.28 8.72
C GLY A 448 26.95 3.63 8.14
N SER A 449 26.37 4.07 7.02
CA SER A 449 26.76 5.29 6.31
C SER A 449 25.60 6.24 6.14
N ASP A 450 25.81 7.52 6.46
CA ASP A 450 24.93 8.64 6.16
C ASP A 450 24.86 9.01 4.66
N ARG A 451 25.66 8.31 3.83
CA ARG A 451 25.75 8.47 2.39
C ARG A 451 25.23 7.24 1.64
N TYR A 452 24.26 6.58 2.20
CA TYR A 452 23.67 5.40 1.59
C TYR A 452 22.31 5.72 0.97
N LEU A 453 22.17 5.38 -0.31
CA LEU A 453 20.89 5.39 -1.01
C LEU A 453 20.61 3.99 -1.55
N GLN A 454 19.42 3.46 -1.26
CA GLN A 454 19.02 2.18 -1.79
C GLN A 454 18.37 2.33 -3.16
N LEU A 455 18.93 1.62 -4.15
CA LEU A 455 18.33 1.50 -5.48
C LEU A 455 17.61 0.16 -5.62
N VAL A 456 16.33 0.21 -5.95
CA VAL A 456 15.51 -0.98 -6.19
C VAL A 456 15.35 -1.20 -7.70
N GLY A 457 15.67 -2.40 -8.17
CA GLY A 457 15.44 -2.78 -9.57
C GLY A 457 16.62 -2.57 -10.52
N SER A 458 17.74 -2.00 -10.08
CA SER A 458 18.91 -1.75 -10.93
C SER A 458 19.47 -3.02 -11.59
N ARG A 459 19.51 -4.15 -10.89
CA ARG A 459 19.93 -5.44 -11.45
C ARG A 459 19.08 -5.96 -12.59
N ARG A 460 17.81 -5.59 -12.64
CA ARG A 460 16.90 -6.02 -13.71
C ARG A 460 17.17 -5.32 -15.04
N LEU A 461 17.79 -4.15 -14.96
CA LEU A 461 18.03 -3.30 -16.12
C LEU A 461 19.45 -3.41 -16.66
N SER A 462 20.47 -3.55 -15.79
CA SER A 462 21.89 -3.50 -16.19
C SER A 462 22.69 -4.75 -15.84
N GLY A 463 22.19 -5.62 -14.97
CA GLY A 463 22.95 -6.74 -14.42
C GLY A 463 24.07 -6.34 -13.45
N GLU A 464 24.20 -5.05 -13.14
CA GLU A 464 25.23 -4.51 -12.27
C GLU A 464 24.77 -4.35 -10.80
N SER A 465 25.69 -4.02 -9.90
CA SER A 465 25.45 -3.89 -8.47
C SER A 465 24.38 -2.85 -8.14
N GLU A 466 23.50 -3.18 -7.18
CA GLU A 466 22.44 -2.29 -6.67
C GLU A 466 22.97 -1.16 -5.77
N ASN A 467 24.27 -1.12 -5.51
CA ASN A 467 24.87 -0.14 -4.62
C ASN A 467 25.52 0.98 -5.42
N LEU A 468 24.89 2.14 -5.43
CA LEU A 468 25.56 3.37 -5.83
C LEU A 468 26.40 3.86 -4.64
N LYS A 469 27.71 3.88 -4.77
CA LYS A 469 28.55 4.66 -3.85
C LYS A 469 28.56 6.10 -4.34
N ILE A 470 27.95 6.99 -3.58
CA ILE A 470 27.98 8.45 -3.81
C ILE A 470 29.19 9.04 -3.12
#